data_e12c2953b37ace80faf71f152e53d6ef
#
_entry.id   e12c2953b37ace80faf71f152e53d6ef
#
_cell.length_a   1.000
_cell.length_b   1.000
_cell.length_c   1.000
_cell.angle_alpha   90.00
_cell.angle_beta   90.00
_cell.angle_gamma   90.00
#
_symmetry.space_group_name_H-M   'P 1'
#
loop_
_entity.id
_entity.type
_entity.pdbx_description
1 polymer ?
#
loop_
_entity_poly.entity_id
_entity_poly.type
_entity_poly.pdbx_seq_one_letter_code
_entity_poly.pdbx_strand_id
1 'polypeptide(L)'
;EEDSFSQYYSSDIPKDKEKKKAAVKLKGEKLVHSDMHITEVVLSVKDIHQRARSYGVSITILLTAMMLCSIREEVPKNQQKRPIALMIPVNLRNYFPSQSMTNFFGWIEVGYTFSDTTTFEEVLADVKRQFEQELAKEKIAMHMSGYVRIEKNPLVRVVPLEIKKYFLMIGANLGSRSITAVYSNIGIIRFPEEYKEYIQHFGIFASTNSLQMCSCSYGDEMVLGFTSKIPDDSIQRNFQRMLSEENVSHKELKNEFPGYGERQK
;
A
#
# COMPACT_ATOMS: atom_id res chain seq x y z
N GLU A 1 -26.54 -1.42 -13.15
CA GLU A 1 -25.07 -1.43 -13.03
C GLU A 1 -24.62 -2.87 -12.89
N GLU A 2 -23.72 -3.31 -13.79
CA GLU A 2 -23.18 -4.66 -13.76
C GLU A 2 -22.15 -4.79 -12.64
N ASP A 3 -22.32 -5.77 -11.77
CA ASP A 3 -21.33 -6.10 -10.75
C ASP A 3 -20.15 -6.87 -11.39
N SER A 4 -19.05 -6.17 -11.64
CA SER A 4 -17.87 -6.74 -12.27
C SER A 4 -17.26 -7.92 -11.52
N PHE A 5 -17.39 -7.99 -10.20
CA PHE A 5 -16.90 -9.13 -9.42
C PHE A 5 -17.70 -10.40 -9.72
N SER A 6 -19.03 -10.29 -9.82
CA SER A 6 -19.90 -11.42 -10.14
C SER A 6 -19.72 -11.90 -11.58
N GLN A 7 -19.39 -11.00 -12.52
CA GLN A 7 -19.18 -11.31 -13.93
C GLN A 7 -17.99 -12.26 -14.15
N TYR A 8 -16.91 -12.07 -13.42
CA TYR A 8 -15.66 -12.86 -13.56
C TYR A 8 -15.52 -13.97 -12.52
N TYR A 9 -16.54 -14.20 -11.71
CA TYR A 9 -16.54 -15.27 -10.73
C TYR A 9 -16.71 -16.63 -11.40
N SER A 10 -15.86 -17.59 -11.00
CA SER A 10 -16.06 -19.01 -11.31
C SER A 10 -15.94 -19.85 -10.03
N SER A 11 -16.85 -20.82 -9.88
CA SER A 11 -16.81 -21.83 -8.80
C SER A 11 -15.63 -22.77 -8.94
N ASP A 12 -15.14 -22.97 -10.17
CA ASP A 12 -14.10 -23.94 -10.53
C ASP A 12 -12.69 -23.46 -10.17
N ILE A 13 -12.56 -22.14 -9.89
CA ILE A 13 -11.28 -21.57 -9.43
C ILE A 13 -10.98 -22.08 -8.01
N PRO A 14 -9.80 -22.70 -7.77
CA PRO A 14 -9.45 -23.23 -6.46
C PRO A 14 -9.42 -22.13 -5.39
N LYS A 15 -9.62 -22.53 -4.14
CA LYS A 15 -9.45 -21.61 -2.99
C LYS A 15 -7.97 -21.42 -2.74
N ASP A 16 -7.58 -20.18 -2.43
CA ASP A 16 -6.27 -19.92 -1.86
C ASP A 16 -6.20 -20.58 -0.47
N LYS A 17 -5.25 -21.49 -0.30
CA LYS A 17 -5.01 -22.23 0.96
C LYS A 17 -3.77 -21.73 1.69
N GLU A 18 -3.11 -20.72 1.16
CA GLU A 18 -1.89 -20.20 1.75
C GLU A 18 -2.16 -19.58 3.13
N LYS A 19 -1.52 -20.14 4.15
CA LYS A 19 -1.59 -19.59 5.51
C LYS A 19 -0.55 -18.50 5.66
N LYS A 20 -0.99 -17.26 5.69
CA LYS A 20 -0.12 -16.12 5.90
C LYS A 20 0.37 -16.03 7.34
N LYS A 21 1.66 -15.76 7.51
CA LYS A 21 2.27 -15.55 8.83
C LYS A 21 1.86 -14.18 9.40
N ALA A 22 1.81 -14.08 10.72
CA ALA A 22 1.59 -12.79 11.37
C ALA A 22 2.79 -11.88 11.12
N ALA A 23 2.53 -10.71 10.54
CA ALA A 23 3.54 -9.70 10.24
C ALA A 23 3.92 -8.86 11.46
N VAL A 24 5.00 -8.10 11.34
CA VAL A 24 5.39 -7.06 12.28
C VAL A 24 4.25 -6.07 12.45
N LYS A 25 4.03 -5.62 13.69
CA LYS A 25 3.09 -4.54 14.01
C LYS A 25 3.86 -3.34 14.53
N LEU A 26 3.69 -2.22 13.85
CA LEU A 26 4.21 -0.94 14.32
C LEU A 26 3.51 -0.58 15.63
N LYS A 27 4.32 -0.20 16.63
CA LYS A 27 3.85 0.14 17.95
C LYS A 27 4.25 1.57 18.26
N GLY A 28 3.40 2.28 18.93
CA GLY A 28 3.60 3.65 19.38
C GLY A 28 2.34 4.19 20.02
N GLU A 29 2.47 5.31 20.69
CA GLU A 29 1.33 6.08 21.16
C GLU A 29 0.58 6.63 19.96
N LYS A 30 -0.73 6.38 19.93
CA LYS A 30 -1.57 6.80 18.80
C LYS A 30 -2.15 8.18 19.05
N LEU A 31 -2.14 8.99 18.00
CA LEU A 31 -2.87 10.25 17.97
C LEU A 31 -4.36 10.06 18.24
N VAL A 32 -5.00 11.10 18.78
CA VAL A 32 -6.43 11.11 19.12
C VAL A 32 -7.27 10.84 17.87
N HIS A 33 -8.51 10.44 18.05
CA HIS A 33 -9.40 9.80 17.06
C HIS A 33 -9.46 10.45 15.67
N SER A 34 -9.36 11.77 15.56
CA SER A 34 -9.42 12.51 14.29
C SER A 34 -8.06 12.89 13.71
N ASP A 35 -6.99 12.84 14.51
CA ASP A 35 -5.70 13.36 14.12
C ASP A 35 -4.86 12.32 13.38
N MET A 36 -4.03 12.80 12.47
CA MET A 36 -3.15 11.97 11.67
C MET A 36 -1.84 12.71 11.41
N HIS A 37 -0.74 12.01 11.57
CA HIS A 37 0.56 12.49 11.15
C HIS A 37 0.70 12.31 9.63
N ILE A 38 1.04 13.39 8.93
CA ILE A 38 1.19 13.43 7.48
C ILE A 38 2.59 13.90 7.15
N THR A 39 3.28 13.14 6.30
CA THR A 39 4.57 13.54 5.71
C THR A 39 4.43 13.48 4.20
N GLU A 40 4.80 14.54 3.52
CA GLU A 40 4.76 14.63 2.06
C GLU A 40 6.19 14.74 1.52
N VAL A 41 6.58 13.81 0.64
CA VAL A 41 7.89 13.79 0.01
C VAL A 41 7.71 13.86 -1.50
N VAL A 42 8.33 14.85 -2.13
CA VAL A 42 8.29 15.05 -3.58
C VAL A 42 9.59 14.58 -4.20
N LEU A 43 9.49 13.73 -5.22
CA LEU A 43 10.59 13.13 -5.95
C LEU A 43 10.66 13.64 -7.38
N SER A 44 11.86 13.64 -7.98
CA SER A 44 12.02 13.71 -9.43
C SER A 44 11.51 12.40 -10.08
N VAL A 45 10.50 12.49 -10.95
CA VAL A 45 10.02 11.34 -11.75
C VAL A 45 11.15 10.76 -12.60
N LYS A 46 11.99 11.63 -13.18
CA LYS A 46 13.13 11.22 -14.00
C LYS A 46 14.11 10.36 -13.20
N ASP A 47 14.51 10.81 -12.00
CA ASP A 47 15.52 10.14 -11.21
C ASP A 47 15.03 8.79 -10.70
N ILE A 48 13.81 8.74 -10.11
CA ILE A 48 13.24 7.48 -9.60
C ILE A 48 13.01 6.47 -10.74
N HIS A 49 12.60 6.93 -11.92
CA HIS A 49 12.41 6.08 -13.08
C HIS A 49 13.75 5.53 -13.60
N GLN A 50 14.79 6.38 -13.69
CA GLN A 50 16.12 5.95 -14.08
C GLN A 50 16.67 4.93 -13.09
N ARG A 51 16.47 5.16 -11.79
CA ARG A 51 16.94 4.24 -10.76
C ARG A 51 16.20 2.90 -10.81
N ALA A 52 14.90 2.90 -10.94
CA ALA A 52 14.13 1.66 -11.11
C ALA A 52 14.57 0.86 -12.35
N ARG A 53 14.84 1.55 -13.46
CA ARG A 53 15.37 0.93 -14.68
C ARG A 53 16.76 0.31 -14.49
N SER A 54 17.64 0.96 -13.75
CA SER A 54 19.01 0.41 -13.50
C SER A 54 18.96 -0.93 -12.75
N TYR A 55 17.92 -1.15 -11.93
CA TYR A 55 17.65 -2.43 -11.28
C TYR A 55 16.77 -3.39 -12.11
N GLY A 56 16.28 -2.98 -13.27
CA GLY A 56 15.38 -3.78 -14.10
C GLY A 56 14.03 -4.07 -13.43
N VAL A 57 13.51 -3.10 -12.67
CA VAL A 57 12.23 -3.19 -11.94
C VAL A 57 11.32 -2.00 -12.24
N SER A 58 10.05 -2.10 -11.85
CA SER A 58 9.13 -0.96 -11.86
C SER A 58 9.37 -0.04 -10.64
N ILE A 59 8.93 1.21 -10.75
CA ILE A 59 8.97 2.17 -9.61
C ILE A 59 8.24 1.59 -8.40
N THR A 60 7.09 0.94 -8.60
CA THR A 60 6.32 0.33 -7.51
C THR A 60 7.12 -0.74 -6.77
N ILE A 61 7.84 -1.60 -7.48
CA ILE A 61 8.69 -2.63 -6.90
C ILE A 61 9.84 -1.98 -6.10
N LEU A 62 10.52 -0.97 -6.68
CA LEU A 62 11.60 -0.26 -6.01
C LEU A 62 11.14 0.39 -4.71
N LEU A 63 10.05 1.19 -4.77
CA LEU A 63 9.50 1.87 -3.59
C LEU A 63 8.97 0.86 -2.54
N THR A 64 8.44 -0.31 -2.97
CA THR A 64 8.05 -1.39 -2.06
C THR A 64 9.26 -1.93 -1.29
N ALA A 65 10.36 -2.23 -1.97
CA ALA A 65 11.58 -2.73 -1.34
C ALA A 65 12.17 -1.70 -0.37
N MET A 66 12.24 -0.42 -0.77
CA MET A 66 12.70 0.68 0.09
C MET A 66 11.82 0.81 1.33
N MET A 67 10.49 0.71 1.20
CA MET A 67 9.56 0.79 2.32
C MET A 67 9.75 -0.37 3.31
N LEU A 68 9.95 -1.59 2.82
CA LEU A 68 10.25 -2.75 3.67
C LEU A 68 11.55 -2.57 4.46
N CYS A 69 12.61 -2.08 3.82
CA CYS A 69 13.89 -1.80 4.46
C CYS A 69 13.78 -0.66 5.48
N SER A 70 13.07 0.42 5.15
CA SER A 70 12.86 1.55 6.07
C SER A 70 12.11 1.14 7.34
N ILE A 71 11.10 0.27 7.20
CA ILE A 71 10.38 -0.28 8.34
C ILE A 71 11.28 -1.19 9.16
N ARG A 72 12.18 -1.98 8.52
CA ARG A 72 13.06 -2.92 9.20
C ARG A 72 13.91 -2.26 10.29
N GLU A 73 14.35 -1.04 10.08
CA GLU A 73 15.19 -0.29 11.03
C GLU A 73 14.45 0.04 12.33
N GLU A 74 13.14 0.18 12.28
CA GLU A 74 12.28 0.52 13.43
C GLU A 74 11.63 -0.72 14.08
N VAL A 75 11.96 -1.94 13.60
CA VAL A 75 11.37 -3.16 14.14
C VAL A 75 11.98 -3.52 15.50
N PRO A 76 11.17 -3.64 16.56
CA PRO A 76 11.66 -4.06 17.87
C PRO A 76 12.31 -5.46 17.81
N LYS A 77 13.38 -5.66 18.60
CA LYS A 77 14.13 -6.95 18.64
C LYS A 77 13.26 -8.19 18.81
N ASN A 78 12.18 -8.10 19.59
CA ASN A 78 11.25 -9.20 19.84
C ASN A 78 10.34 -9.54 18.66
N GLN A 79 10.31 -8.71 17.60
CA GLN A 79 9.53 -8.93 16.39
C GLN A 79 10.38 -9.22 15.14
N GLN A 80 11.70 -9.19 15.21
CA GLN A 80 12.60 -9.31 14.06
C GLN A 80 12.47 -10.64 13.28
N LYS A 81 11.95 -11.70 13.92
CA LYS A 81 11.68 -12.99 13.27
C LYS A 81 10.36 -13.02 12.48
N ARG A 82 9.54 -11.94 12.55
CA ARG A 82 8.30 -11.84 11.81
C ARG A 82 8.55 -11.17 10.45
N PRO A 83 7.78 -11.53 9.41
CA PRO A 83 7.83 -10.80 8.16
C PRO A 83 7.34 -9.36 8.34
N ILE A 84 7.97 -8.43 7.63
CA ILE A 84 7.39 -7.12 7.33
C ILE A 84 6.63 -7.30 6.03
N ALA A 85 5.36 -6.95 5.98
CA ALA A 85 4.52 -7.15 4.80
C ALA A 85 3.69 -5.90 4.48
N LEU A 86 3.63 -5.57 3.21
CA LEU A 86 2.83 -4.47 2.67
C LEU A 86 1.62 -5.03 1.92
N MET A 87 0.47 -4.42 2.15
CA MET A 87 -0.70 -4.58 1.29
C MET A 87 -0.61 -3.56 0.15
N ILE A 88 -0.73 -4.05 -1.08
CA ILE A 88 -0.62 -3.22 -2.28
C ILE A 88 -1.91 -3.39 -3.09
N PRO A 89 -2.76 -2.36 -3.17
CA PRO A 89 -3.96 -2.37 -4.00
C PRO A 89 -3.62 -2.53 -5.48
N VAL A 90 -4.44 -3.30 -6.18
CA VAL A 90 -4.29 -3.61 -7.61
C VAL A 90 -5.58 -3.28 -8.35
N ASN A 91 -5.48 -2.50 -9.42
CA ASN A 91 -6.62 -2.22 -10.29
C ASN A 91 -6.94 -3.47 -11.13
N LEU A 92 -8.06 -4.11 -10.82
CA LEU A 92 -8.50 -5.33 -11.50
C LEU A 92 -8.89 -5.09 -12.96
N ARG A 93 -9.19 -3.86 -13.37
CA ARG A 93 -9.47 -3.52 -14.77
C ARG A 93 -8.30 -3.79 -15.71
N ASN A 94 -7.09 -3.85 -15.18
CA ASN A 94 -5.90 -4.24 -15.95
C ASN A 94 -5.89 -5.72 -16.36
N TYR A 95 -6.70 -6.55 -15.68
CA TYR A 95 -6.78 -8.01 -15.88
C TYR A 95 -8.14 -8.45 -16.42
N PHE A 96 -9.19 -7.74 -16.03
CA PHE A 96 -10.59 -8.05 -16.31
C PHE A 96 -11.30 -6.77 -16.78
N PRO A 97 -11.58 -6.65 -18.10
CA PRO A 97 -12.25 -5.47 -18.62
C PRO A 97 -13.57 -5.19 -17.90
N SER A 98 -13.78 -3.94 -17.49
CA SER A 98 -15.00 -3.50 -16.83
C SER A 98 -15.27 -2.04 -17.12
N GLN A 99 -16.54 -1.73 -17.47
CA GLN A 99 -17.05 -0.37 -17.65
C GLN A 99 -17.78 0.14 -16.41
N SER A 100 -17.86 -0.66 -15.35
CA SER A 100 -18.53 -0.26 -14.11
C SER A 100 -17.83 0.93 -13.48
N MET A 101 -18.61 1.90 -12.99
CA MET A 101 -18.14 3.06 -12.23
C MET A 101 -17.87 2.71 -10.76
N THR A 102 -18.24 1.51 -10.31
CA THR A 102 -18.03 1.05 -8.94
C THR A 102 -16.58 0.62 -8.70
N ASN A 103 -16.20 0.47 -7.43
CA ASN A 103 -14.88 -0.02 -7.04
C ASN A 103 -14.65 -1.43 -7.59
N PHE A 104 -13.60 -1.56 -8.41
CA PHE A 104 -13.16 -2.84 -8.94
C PHE A 104 -11.65 -2.97 -8.77
N PHE A 105 -11.23 -3.26 -7.54
CA PHE A 105 -9.84 -3.47 -7.17
C PHE A 105 -9.69 -4.69 -6.25
N GLY A 106 -8.52 -5.26 -6.25
CA GLY A 106 -8.05 -6.26 -5.30
C GLY A 106 -6.79 -5.77 -4.60
N TRP A 107 -6.08 -6.66 -3.95
CA TRP A 107 -4.77 -6.37 -3.40
C TRP A 107 -3.88 -7.61 -3.42
N ILE A 108 -2.59 -7.37 -3.42
CA ILE A 108 -1.55 -8.38 -3.16
C ILE A 108 -0.87 -8.07 -1.83
N GLU A 109 -0.27 -9.05 -1.23
CA GLU A 109 0.58 -8.89 -0.05
C GLU A 109 2.00 -9.28 -0.41
N VAL A 110 2.92 -8.34 -0.24
CA VAL A 110 4.34 -8.51 -0.51
C VAL A 110 5.11 -8.26 0.77
N GLY A 111 5.97 -9.19 1.16
CA GLY A 111 6.68 -9.08 2.43
C GLY A 111 8.03 -9.78 2.43
N TYR A 112 8.84 -9.45 3.43
CA TYR A 112 10.18 -10.01 3.60
C TYR A 112 10.46 -10.32 5.06
N THR A 113 11.17 -11.42 5.32
CA THR A 113 11.68 -11.77 6.66
C THR A 113 13.18 -11.52 6.69
N PHE A 114 13.58 -10.47 7.38
CA PHE A 114 14.97 -10.03 7.42
C PHE A 114 15.84 -10.88 8.33
N SER A 115 17.12 -11.04 7.94
CA SER A 115 18.23 -11.49 8.75
C SER A 115 19.19 -10.33 9.00
N ASP A 116 20.24 -10.56 9.81
CA ASP A 116 21.23 -9.53 10.09
C ASP A 116 22.15 -9.25 8.88
N THR A 117 22.21 -10.19 7.92
CA THR A 117 23.04 -10.10 6.70
C THR A 117 22.25 -9.74 5.45
N THR A 118 20.94 -9.48 5.56
CA THR A 118 20.08 -9.16 4.41
C THR A 118 20.54 -7.86 3.74
N THR A 119 20.77 -7.90 2.42
CA THR A 119 21.07 -6.73 1.60
C THR A 119 19.82 -6.17 0.92
N PHE A 120 19.90 -4.93 0.43
CA PHE A 120 18.82 -4.29 -0.31
C PHE A 120 18.51 -5.03 -1.60
N GLU A 121 19.54 -5.50 -2.32
CA GLU A 121 19.40 -6.23 -3.58
C GLU A 121 18.67 -7.55 -3.39
N GLU A 122 18.90 -8.25 -2.28
CA GLU A 122 18.16 -9.49 -1.94
C GLU A 122 16.69 -9.19 -1.69
N VAL A 123 16.37 -8.12 -0.96
CA VAL A 123 14.98 -7.70 -0.74
C VAL A 123 14.33 -7.32 -2.06
N LEU A 124 15.01 -6.53 -2.90
CA LEU A 124 14.48 -6.07 -4.18
C LEU A 124 14.21 -7.23 -5.13
N ALA A 125 15.13 -8.21 -5.21
CA ALA A 125 14.95 -9.39 -6.04
C ALA A 125 13.76 -10.25 -5.58
N ASP A 126 13.61 -10.42 -4.27
CA ASP A 126 12.49 -11.19 -3.70
C ASP A 126 11.15 -10.46 -3.90
N VAL A 127 11.10 -9.15 -3.69
CA VAL A 127 9.92 -8.32 -3.98
C VAL A 127 9.53 -8.44 -5.44
N LYS A 128 10.48 -8.32 -6.38
CA LYS A 128 10.22 -8.51 -7.82
C LYS A 128 9.57 -9.86 -8.09
N ARG A 129 10.15 -10.94 -7.56
CA ARG A 129 9.61 -12.31 -7.71
C ARG A 129 8.19 -12.43 -7.16
N GLN A 130 7.91 -11.85 -5.98
CA GLN A 130 6.57 -11.87 -5.39
C GLN A 130 5.57 -11.10 -6.26
N PHE A 131 5.94 -9.92 -6.78
CA PHE A 131 5.08 -9.19 -7.72
C PHE A 131 4.74 -10.00 -8.96
N GLU A 132 5.72 -10.67 -9.57
CA GLU A 132 5.50 -11.51 -10.75
C GLU A 132 4.53 -12.67 -10.44
N GLN A 133 4.65 -13.29 -9.26
CA GLN A 133 3.78 -14.38 -8.84
C GLN A 133 2.37 -13.93 -8.46
N GLU A 134 2.25 -12.87 -7.66
CA GLU A 134 0.95 -12.41 -7.15
C GLU A 134 0.12 -11.68 -8.22
N LEU A 135 0.78 -11.04 -9.19
CA LEU A 135 0.12 -10.38 -10.31
C LEU A 135 -0.17 -11.31 -11.49
N ALA A 136 0.16 -12.60 -11.41
CA ALA A 136 -0.29 -13.58 -12.41
C ALA A 136 -1.82 -13.60 -12.45
N LYS A 137 -2.40 -13.59 -13.67
CA LYS A 137 -3.84 -13.46 -13.89
C LYS A 137 -4.64 -14.54 -13.13
N GLU A 138 -4.10 -15.75 -13.06
CA GLU A 138 -4.69 -16.89 -12.37
C GLU A 138 -4.75 -16.65 -10.85
N LYS A 139 -3.70 -16.05 -10.27
CA LYS A 139 -3.65 -15.73 -8.83
C LYS A 139 -4.62 -14.60 -8.49
N ILE A 140 -4.68 -13.56 -9.31
CA ILE A 140 -5.64 -12.46 -9.19
C ILE A 140 -7.08 -13.00 -9.30
N ALA A 141 -7.38 -13.88 -10.27
CA ALA A 141 -8.69 -14.52 -10.41
C ALA A 141 -9.06 -15.34 -9.16
N MET A 142 -8.08 -16.04 -8.58
CA MET A 142 -8.27 -16.82 -7.36
C MET A 142 -8.66 -15.92 -6.17
N HIS A 143 -7.93 -14.83 -5.94
CA HIS A 143 -8.24 -13.87 -4.88
C HIS A 143 -9.62 -13.25 -5.07
N MET A 144 -9.92 -12.75 -6.30
CA MET A 144 -11.21 -12.16 -6.63
C MET A 144 -12.36 -13.15 -6.40
N SER A 145 -12.23 -14.40 -6.87
CA SER A 145 -13.25 -15.43 -6.66
C SER A 145 -13.45 -15.77 -5.18
N GLY A 146 -12.41 -15.61 -4.37
CA GLY A 146 -12.49 -15.76 -2.91
C GLY A 146 -13.48 -14.79 -2.27
N TYR A 147 -13.45 -13.50 -2.66
CA TYR A 147 -14.37 -12.47 -2.15
C TYR A 147 -15.82 -12.75 -2.52
N VAL A 148 -16.06 -13.02 -3.81
CA VAL A 148 -17.42 -13.32 -4.32
C VAL A 148 -18.00 -14.59 -3.68
N ARG A 149 -17.14 -15.58 -3.41
CA ARG A 149 -17.58 -16.83 -2.76
C ARG A 149 -18.10 -16.61 -1.35
N ILE A 150 -17.52 -15.67 -0.60
CA ILE A 150 -18.01 -15.30 0.74
C ILE A 150 -19.39 -14.64 0.59
N GLU A 151 -19.55 -13.73 -0.35
CA GLU A 151 -20.80 -13.02 -0.60
C GLU A 151 -21.93 -13.95 -1.07
N LYS A 152 -21.60 -14.90 -1.96
CA LYS A 152 -22.59 -15.89 -2.50
C LYS A 152 -22.95 -16.99 -1.51
N ASN A 153 -22.28 -17.08 -0.35
CA ASN A 153 -22.60 -18.10 0.65
C ASN A 153 -24.00 -17.84 1.25
N PRO A 154 -24.95 -18.77 1.10
CA PRO A 154 -26.33 -18.59 1.57
C PRO A 154 -26.40 -18.39 3.09
N LEU A 155 -25.52 -19.03 3.87
CA LEU A 155 -25.45 -18.82 5.32
C LEU A 155 -25.07 -17.40 5.68
N VAL A 156 -24.17 -16.78 4.91
CA VAL A 156 -23.78 -15.37 5.11
C VAL A 156 -24.89 -14.42 4.70
N ARG A 157 -25.70 -14.78 3.69
CA ARG A 157 -26.82 -13.93 3.22
C ARG A 157 -27.95 -13.82 4.24
N VAL A 158 -28.25 -14.88 4.96
CA VAL A 158 -29.36 -14.94 5.94
C VAL A 158 -29.02 -14.21 7.25
N VAL A 159 -27.72 -14.00 7.53
CA VAL A 159 -27.31 -13.31 8.77
C VAL A 159 -27.73 -11.84 8.76
N PRO A 160 -28.43 -11.34 9.80
CA PRO A 160 -28.77 -9.91 9.94
C PRO A 160 -27.55 -9.01 9.86
N LEU A 161 -27.72 -7.78 9.36
CA LEU A 161 -26.63 -6.85 9.08
C LEU A 161 -25.80 -6.52 10.35
N GLU A 162 -26.48 -6.37 11.49
CA GLU A 162 -25.86 -6.07 12.78
C GLU A 162 -24.88 -7.17 13.20
N ILE A 163 -25.28 -8.43 13.05
CA ILE A 163 -24.46 -9.59 13.36
C ILE A 163 -23.35 -9.75 12.31
N LYS A 164 -23.66 -9.54 11.03
CA LYS A 164 -22.71 -9.57 9.93
C LYS A 164 -21.56 -8.57 10.14
N LYS A 165 -21.85 -7.37 10.66
CA LYS A 165 -20.85 -6.34 11.00
C LYS A 165 -19.79 -6.88 11.96
N TYR A 166 -20.17 -7.63 13.00
CA TYR A 166 -19.22 -8.23 13.94
C TYR A 166 -18.33 -9.29 13.29
N PHE A 167 -18.90 -10.15 12.46
CA PHE A 167 -18.12 -11.16 11.72
C PHE A 167 -17.16 -10.52 10.71
N LEU A 168 -17.59 -9.46 10.01
CA LEU A 168 -16.73 -8.71 9.09
C LEU A 168 -15.60 -8.01 9.84
N MET A 169 -15.88 -7.44 11.02
CA MET A 169 -14.86 -6.80 11.86
C MET A 169 -13.83 -7.82 12.37
N ILE A 170 -14.27 -9.01 12.81
CA ILE A 170 -13.35 -10.10 13.19
C ILE A 170 -12.53 -10.57 11.99
N GLY A 171 -13.16 -10.75 10.83
CA GLY A 171 -12.47 -11.14 9.59
C GLY A 171 -11.44 -10.11 9.14
N ALA A 172 -11.78 -8.81 9.20
CA ALA A 172 -10.86 -7.72 8.90
C ALA A 172 -9.68 -7.69 9.88
N ASN A 173 -9.93 -7.88 11.19
CA ASN A 173 -8.87 -7.94 12.20
C ASN A 173 -7.95 -9.14 12.00
N LEU A 174 -8.50 -10.30 11.60
CA LEU A 174 -7.69 -11.49 11.30
C LEU A 174 -6.86 -11.28 10.02
N GLY A 175 -7.47 -10.73 8.96
CA GLY A 175 -6.78 -10.39 7.71
C GLY A 175 -5.68 -9.36 7.92
N SER A 176 -5.92 -8.35 8.77
CA SER A 176 -4.91 -7.34 9.05
C SER A 176 -3.68 -7.87 9.80
N ARG A 177 -3.72 -9.08 10.38
CA ARG A 177 -2.57 -9.66 11.11
C ARG A 177 -1.36 -9.93 10.22
N SER A 178 -1.57 -10.20 8.93
CA SER A 178 -0.51 -10.45 7.96
C SER A 178 0.09 -9.18 7.36
N ILE A 179 -0.41 -7.98 7.70
CA ILE A 179 -0.04 -6.71 7.07
C ILE A 179 0.63 -5.80 8.10
N THR A 180 1.77 -5.22 7.75
CA THR A 180 2.48 -4.22 8.55
C THR A 180 2.04 -2.80 8.18
N ALA A 181 2.02 -2.49 6.87
CA ALA A 181 1.68 -1.18 6.32
C ALA A 181 0.99 -1.34 4.96
N VAL A 182 0.51 -0.22 4.40
CA VAL A 182 -0.15 -0.19 3.09
C VAL A 182 0.67 0.68 2.15
N TYR A 183 0.86 0.24 0.91
CA TYR A 183 1.41 1.08 -0.15
C TYR A 183 0.47 1.09 -1.36
N SER A 184 -0.05 2.27 -1.71
CA SER A 184 -0.96 2.48 -2.83
C SER A 184 -0.31 3.35 -3.90
N ASN A 185 -0.11 2.81 -5.09
CA ASN A 185 0.36 3.59 -6.25
C ASN A 185 -0.84 3.90 -7.16
N ILE A 186 -1.19 5.18 -7.26
CA ILE A 186 -2.29 5.66 -8.10
C ILE A 186 -1.84 5.81 -9.57
N GLY A 187 -0.52 5.95 -9.79
CA GLY A 187 0.05 6.15 -11.12
C GLY A 187 0.08 7.61 -11.56
N ILE A 188 -0.02 7.82 -12.86
CA ILE A 188 0.10 9.14 -13.46
C ILE A 188 -1.25 9.84 -13.46
N ILE A 189 -1.30 11.02 -12.84
CA ILE A 189 -2.47 11.90 -12.86
C ILE A 189 -2.44 12.71 -14.17
N ARG A 190 -3.58 12.76 -14.84
CA ARG A 190 -3.75 13.50 -16.09
C ARG A 190 -4.96 14.40 -15.99
N PHE A 191 -4.76 15.65 -16.32
CA PHE A 191 -5.82 16.65 -16.48
C PHE A 191 -5.86 17.13 -17.95
N PRO A 192 -7.02 17.59 -18.45
CA PRO A 192 -7.08 18.33 -19.71
C PRO A 192 -6.12 19.52 -19.70
N GLU A 193 -5.55 19.86 -20.87
CA GLU A 193 -4.52 20.91 -21.01
C GLU A 193 -4.95 22.25 -20.40
N GLU A 194 -6.23 22.60 -20.53
CA GLU A 194 -6.83 23.85 -20.03
C GLU A 194 -6.73 24.02 -18.50
N TYR A 195 -6.52 22.93 -17.74
CA TYR A 195 -6.37 23.00 -16.27
C TYR A 195 -4.93 22.98 -15.80
N LYS A 196 -3.96 22.70 -16.66
CA LYS A 196 -2.55 22.57 -16.27
C LYS A 196 -1.94 23.86 -15.71
N GLU A 197 -2.39 25.03 -16.17
CA GLU A 197 -1.91 26.31 -15.67
C GLU A 197 -2.34 26.59 -14.22
N TYR A 198 -3.45 25.96 -13.78
CA TYR A 198 -4.02 26.14 -12.44
C TYR A 198 -3.54 25.09 -11.43
N ILE A 199 -3.04 23.94 -11.90
CA ILE A 199 -2.63 22.82 -11.06
C ILE A 199 -1.12 22.65 -11.15
N GLN A 200 -0.42 23.10 -10.11
CA GLN A 200 1.04 23.02 -10.05
C GLN A 200 1.54 21.77 -9.32
N HIS A 201 0.75 21.26 -8.39
CA HIS A 201 1.12 20.16 -7.52
C HIS A 201 -0.09 19.26 -7.24
N PHE A 202 0.15 17.95 -7.11
CA PHE A 202 -0.90 17.00 -6.79
C PHE A 202 -0.37 15.93 -5.84
N GLY A 203 -0.95 15.84 -4.66
CA GLY A 203 -0.70 14.82 -3.65
C GLY A 203 -1.94 14.00 -3.33
N ILE A 204 -1.76 12.78 -2.87
CA ILE A 204 -2.84 11.91 -2.41
C ILE A 204 -2.50 11.27 -1.08
N PHE A 205 -3.48 11.27 -0.20
CA PHE A 205 -3.37 10.75 1.15
C PHE A 205 -4.58 9.87 1.47
N ALA A 206 -4.36 8.82 2.23
CA ALA A 206 -5.43 7.96 2.69
C ALA A 206 -5.25 7.65 4.19
N SER A 207 -6.37 7.53 4.89
CA SER A 207 -6.38 7.26 6.33
C SER A 207 -6.60 5.78 6.59
N THR A 208 -5.65 5.17 7.30
CA THR A 208 -5.79 3.80 7.83
C THR A 208 -5.38 3.74 9.30
N ASN A 209 -5.63 2.61 9.95
CA ASN A 209 -5.16 2.38 11.33
C ASN A 209 -3.67 1.99 11.41
N SER A 210 -2.98 1.96 10.28
CA SER A 210 -1.58 1.58 10.11
C SER A 210 -0.82 2.69 9.39
N LEU A 211 0.49 2.53 9.23
CA LEU A 211 1.25 3.36 8.32
C LEU A 211 0.79 3.10 6.88
N GLN A 212 0.52 4.16 6.15
CA GLN A 212 0.20 4.10 4.73
C GLN A 212 1.08 5.06 3.95
N MET A 213 1.55 4.62 2.80
CA MET A 213 2.17 5.43 1.78
C MET A 213 1.29 5.41 0.52
N CYS A 214 0.97 6.58 -0.01
CA CYS A 214 0.34 6.73 -1.32
C CYS A 214 1.33 7.40 -2.26
N SER A 215 1.38 6.97 -3.53
CA SER A 215 2.17 7.64 -4.54
C SER A 215 1.33 8.00 -5.76
N CYS A 216 1.59 9.16 -6.33
CA CYS A 216 1.07 9.59 -7.63
C CYS A 216 2.11 10.47 -8.33
N SER A 217 2.01 10.57 -9.65
CA SER A 217 2.89 11.43 -10.45
C SER A 217 2.06 12.45 -11.22
N TYR A 218 2.51 13.70 -11.21
CA TYR A 218 1.95 14.78 -12.01
C TYR A 218 3.08 15.62 -12.59
N GLY A 219 3.12 15.80 -13.91
CA GLY A 219 4.25 16.44 -14.58
C GLY A 219 5.57 15.71 -14.30
N ASP A 220 6.56 16.45 -13.85
CA ASP A 220 7.90 15.92 -13.54
C ASP A 220 8.08 15.54 -12.06
N GLU A 221 7.02 15.68 -11.26
CA GLU A 221 7.05 15.35 -9.84
C GLU A 221 6.27 14.07 -9.53
N MET A 222 6.84 13.24 -8.64
CA MET A 222 6.13 12.16 -7.96
C MET A 222 5.99 12.53 -6.50
N VAL A 223 4.78 12.44 -6.00
CA VAL A 223 4.47 12.72 -4.59
C VAL A 223 4.28 11.42 -3.84
N LEU A 224 4.98 11.28 -2.72
CA LEU A 224 4.76 10.23 -1.73
C LEU A 224 4.09 10.85 -0.50
N GLY A 225 2.83 10.51 -0.29
CA GLY A 225 2.05 10.91 0.88
C GLY A 225 2.06 9.82 1.94
N PHE A 226 2.77 10.03 3.04
CA PHE A 226 2.74 9.13 4.19
C PHE A 226 1.70 9.60 5.19
N THR A 227 0.93 8.66 5.70
CA THR A 227 -0.05 8.90 6.77
C THR A 227 0.10 7.86 7.87
N SER A 228 0.06 8.28 9.13
CA SER A 228 0.20 7.41 10.28
C SER A 228 -0.63 7.90 11.46
N LYS A 229 -1.16 6.97 12.26
CA LYS A 229 -1.71 7.28 13.58
C LYS A 229 -0.64 7.43 14.65
N ILE A 230 0.58 7.01 14.38
CA ILE A 230 1.74 7.15 15.26
C ILE A 230 2.50 8.38 14.77
N PRO A 231 2.74 9.39 15.65
CA PRO A 231 3.38 10.65 15.26
C PRO A 231 4.89 10.52 14.98
N ASP A 232 5.47 9.34 15.20
CA ASP A 232 6.87 9.06 14.89
C ASP A 232 7.08 8.98 13.37
N ASP A 233 8.02 9.75 12.86
CA ASP A 233 8.40 9.86 11.45
C ASP A 233 9.73 9.15 11.12
N SER A 234 10.26 8.31 12.02
CA SER A 234 11.53 7.59 11.84
C SER A 234 11.55 6.77 10.56
N ILE A 235 10.44 6.07 10.24
CA ILE A 235 10.33 5.28 9.01
C ILE A 235 10.39 6.18 7.76
N GLN A 236 9.73 7.34 7.79
CA GLN A 236 9.75 8.31 6.70
C GLN A 236 11.16 8.90 6.50
N ARG A 237 11.88 9.20 7.59
CA ARG A 237 13.29 9.64 7.53
C ARG A 237 14.22 8.56 6.99
N ASN A 238 14.05 7.31 7.41
CA ASN A 238 14.81 6.17 6.88
C ASN A 238 14.56 6.01 5.38
N PHE A 239 13.31 6.17 4.95
CA PHE A 239 12.94 6.12 3.54
C PHE A 239 13.61 7.24 2.72
N GLN A 240 13.59 8.48 3.22
CA GLN A 240 14.25 9.62 2.57
C GLN A 240 15.77 9.45 2.51
N ARG A 241 16.38 8.89 3.56
CA ARG A 241 17.80 8.53 3.54
C ARG A 241 18.11 7.52 2.42
N MET A 242 17.30 6.48 2.27
CA MET A 242 17.45 5.51 1.17
C MET A 242 17.29 6.17 -0.20
N LEU A 243 16.36 7.11 -0.38
CA LEU A 243 16.26 7.89 -1.62
C LEU A 243 17.55 8.65 -1.93
N SER A 244 18.18 9.25 -0.91
CA SER A 244 19.48 9.93 -1.05
C SER A 244 20.60 8.96 -1.45
N GLU A 245 20.69 7.81 -0.78
CA GLU A 245 21.66 6.75 -1.06
C GLU A 245 21.50 6.21 -2.50
N GLU A 246 20.26 6.16 -2.99
CA GLU A 246 19.94 5.75 -4.36
C GLU A 246 20.05 6.90 -5.40
N ASN A 247 20.55 8.08 -5.00
CA ASN A 247 20.72 9.29 -5.82
C ASN A 247 19.40 9.76 -6.47
N VAL A 248 18.29 9.65 -5.75
CA VAL A 248 16.99 10.17 -6.15
C VAL A 248 16.78 11.53 -5.51
N SER A 249 16.67 12.57 -6.34
CA SER A 249 16.40 13.94 -5.88
C SER A 249 15.02 14.01 -5.24
N HIS A 250 14.96 14.53 -4.01
CA HIS A 250 13.70 14.65 -3.27
C HIS A 250 13.71 15.86 -2.33
N LYS A 251 12.51 16.28 -1.94
CA LYS A 251 12.27 17.32 -0.92
C LYS A 251 11.08 16.93 -0.07
N GLU A 252 11.13 17.22 1.23
CA GLU A 252 9.96 17.12 2.12
C GLU A 252 9.18 18.45 2.08
N LEU A 253 7.88 18.39 1.83
CA LEU A 253 7.01 19.54 1.97
C LEU A 253 6.51 19.58 3.41
N LYS A 254 6.93 20.60 4.15
CA LYS A 254 6.37 20.89 5.47
C LYS A 254 5.09 21.68 5.29
N ASN A 255 3.96 21.08 5.64
CA ASN A 255 2.70 21.79 5.73
C ASN A 255 2.73 22.70 6.97
N GLU A 256 3.29 23.89 6.83
CA GLU A 256 3.14 24.96 7.80
C GLU A 256 1.72 25.55 7.66
N PHE A 257 0.73 24.89 8.27
CA PHE A 257 -0.54 25.54 8.50
C PHE A 257 -0.38 26.51 9.68
N PRO A 258 -0.43 27.85 9.44
CA PRO A 258 -0.43 28.80 10.53
C PRO A 258 -1.65 28.53 11.43
N GLY A 259 -1.43 28.15 12.69
CA GLY A 259 -2.48 27.96 13.68
C GLY A 259 -2.71 26.54 14.18
N TYR A 260 -2.05 25.50 13.68
CA TYR A 260 -2.21 24.14 14.21
C TYR A 260 -1.36 23.86 15.48
N GLY A 261 -0.26 24.61 15.67
CA GLY A 261 0.61 24.49 16.86
C GLY A 261 0.11 25.16 18.14
N GLU A 262 -0.89 26.03 18.04
CA GLU A 262 -1.38 26.82 19.19
C GLU A 262 -2.54 26.18 19.96
N ARG A 263 -3.13 25.10 19.49
CA ARG A 263 -4.26 24.41 20.14
C ARG A 263 -3.86 23.26 21.08
N GLN A 264 -2.57 23.04 21.28
CA GLN A 264 -2.07 22.01 22.20
C GLN A 264 -1.34 22.58 23.44
N LYS A 265 -1.72 23.80 23.86
CA LYS A 265 -1.32 24.32 25.19
C LYS A 265 -2.50 24.43 26.10
#